data_f702e18504e72d3f90974b6a12c6553a
#
_entry.id   f702e18504e72d3f90974b6a12c6553a
#
_cell.length_a   1.000
_cell.length_b   1.000
_cell.length_c   1.000
_cell.angle_alpha   90.00
_cell.angle_beta   90.00
_cell.angle_gamma   90.00
#
_symmetry.space_group_name_H-M   'P 1'
#
loop_
_entity.id
_entity.type
_entity.pdbx_description
1 polymer ?
#
loop_
_entity_poly.entity_id
_entity_poly.type
_entity_poly.pdbx_seq_one_letter_code
_entity_poly.pdbx_strand_id
1 'polypeptide(L)'
;MTREEKCEIFRSLHERPGIFIIPNPWNAGSAKILASLGYEALATTSAGYAFSEGLHDSPLDLTRQGILDNAREIVNATDLPVSADLQNGFGDAPEACAETIRQAAEAGLAGGSIEDSKGEGENPIYDFGLAVERVSAAAEVARSCGFVLTARAENFLYGRPELENTIRRLRAFAEAGADVVYAPGLTSLEAIREVCTSVSKPVNVLMGLTGATFTVDEIAAAGAKRISVGASLARAALGAFVRAAREMKEKGTFTYAQEAISGAEVSAYLASQKRLV
;
A
#
# COMPACT_ATOMS: atom_id res chain seq x y z
N MET A 1 16.95 0.55 14.69
CA MET A 1 17.13 1.17 13.35
C MET A 1 16.43 2.51 13.36
N THR A 2 17.10 3.59 12.94
CA THR A 2 16.50 4.93 12.86
C THR A 2 15.53 5.02 11.67
N ARG A 3 14.70 6.06 11.61
CA ARG A 3 13.82 6.28 10.47
C ARG A 3 14.63 6.53 9.18
N GLU A 4 15.71 7.30 9.29
CA GLU A 4 16.61 7.63 8.17
C GLU A 4 17.19 6.34 7.56
N GLU A 5 17.70 5.43 8.39
CA GLU A 5 18.19 4.13 7.94
C GLU A 5 17.09 3.31 7.24
N LYS A 6 15.85 3.33 7.77
CA LYS A 6 14.71 2.67 7.14
C LYS A 6 14.37 3.31 5.78
N CYS A 7 14.46 4.63 5.65
CA CYS A 7 14.25 5.34 4.38
C CYS A 7 15.30 4.95 3.33
N GLU A 8 16.58 4.88 3.73
CA GLU A 8 17.67 4.47 2.84
C GLU A 8 17.51 3.02 2.36
N ILE A 9 17.18 2.09 3.27
CA ILE A 9 16.85 0.71 2.92
C ILE A 9 15.67 0.67 1.95
N PHE A 10 14.60 1.41 2.23
CA PHE A 10 13.42 1.40 1.38
C PHE A 10 13.68 1.97 -0.01
N ARG A 11 14.50 3.02 -0.13
CA ARG A 11 14.96 3.57 -1.40
C ARG A 11 15.80 2.56 -2.17
N SER A 12 16.76 1.90 -1.51
CA SER A 12 17.62 0.89 -2.14
C SER A 12 16.84 -0.30 -2.71
N LEU A 13 15.72 -0.69 -2.09
CA LEU A 13 14.84 -1.73 -2.64
C LEU A 13 14.28 -1.35 -4.02
N HIS A 14 14.05 -0.07 -4.29
CA HIS A 14 13.57 0.41 -5.58
C HIS A 14 14.68 0.60 -6.62
N GLU A 15 15.93 0.75 -6.18
CA GLU A 15 17.09 1.01 -7.05
C GLU A 15 17.82 -0.27 -7.45
N ARG A 16 17.89 -1.27 -6.57
CA ARG A 16 18.62 -2.54 -6.82
C ARG A 16 17.97 -3.31 -7.99
N PRO A 17 18.70 -4.22 -8.68
CA PRO A 17 18.10 -5.12 -9.67
C PRO A 17 16.99 -6.01 -9.09
N GLY A 18 16.05 -6.43 -9.95
CA GLY A 18 14.95 -7.33 -9.59
C GLY A 18 13.74 -6.62 -9.02
N ILE A 19 12.73 -7.39 -8.65
CA ILE A 19 11.44 -6.96 -8.10
C ILE A 19 11.35 -7.37 -6.62
N PHE A 20 10.54 -6.68 -5.82
CA PHE A 20 10.23 -7.09 -4.46
C PHE A 20 8.74 -7.01 -4.16
N ILE A 21 8.29 -7.84 -3.21
CA ILE A 21 6.91 -7.82 -2.70
C ILE A 21 6.89 -6.96 -1.43
N ILE A 22 5.92 -6.05 -1.35
CA ILE A 22 5.61 -5.24 -0.18
C ILE A 22 4.21 -5.59 0.31
N PRO A 23 4.06 -6.61 1.20
CA PRO A 23 2.75 -7.02 1.68
C PRO A 23 2.14 -5.98 2.62
N ASN A 24 0.82 -6.03 2.76
CA ASN A 24 0.07 -5.00 3.44
C ASN A 24 -0.53 -5.52 4.76
N PRO A 25 0.12 -5.27 5.92
CA PRO A 25 -0.47 -5.47 7.23
C PRO A 25 -1.54 -4.41 7.51
N TRP A 26 -2.49 -4.76 8.37
CA TRP A 26 -3.56 -3.85 8.83
C TRP A 26 -3.50 -3.55 10.33
N ASN A 27 -2.60 -4.21 11.08
CA ASN A 27 -2.33 -3.97 12.50
C ASN A 27 -0.95 -4.51 12.90
N ALA A 28 -0.53 -4.28 14.15
CA ALA A 28 0.75 -4.75 14.68
C ALA A 28 0.93 -6.28 14.59
N GLY A 29 -0.12 -7.06 14.82
CA GLY A 29 -0.05 -8.52 14.78
C GLY A 29 0.29 -9.02 13.37
N SER A 30 -0.44 -8.55 12.36
CA SER A 30 -0.17 -8.90 10.96
C SER A 30 1.21 -8.39 10.49
N ALA A 31 1.66 -7.22 10.97
CA ALA A 31 3.00 -6.71 10.66
C ALA A 31 4.11 -7.61 11.21
N LYS A 32 4.00 -8.08 12.46
CA LYS A 32 4.97 -9.02 13.05
C LYS A 32 5.03 -10.34 12.29
N ILE A 33 3.88 -10.89 11.92
CA ILE A 33 3.81 -12.13 11.13
C ILE A 33 4.55 -11.94 9.80
N LEU A 34 4.25 -10.87 9.04
CA LEU A 34 4.88 -10.60 7.76
C LEU A 34 6.40 -10.38 7.91
N ALA A 35 6.83 -9.65 8.93
CA ALA A 35 8.24 -9.45 9.20
C ALA A 35 8.96 -10.79 9.52
N SER A 36 8.32 -11.69 10.28
CA SER A 36 8.89 -13.00 10.61
C SER A 36 8.97 -13.95 9.41
N LEU A 37 8.15 -13.74 8.38
CA LEU A 37 8.19 -14.46 7.11
C LEU A 37 9.32 -13.98 6.17
N GLY A 38 10.11 -12.97 6.56
CA GLY A 38 11.30 -12.54 5.83
C GLY A 38 11.04 -11.50 4.74
N TYR A 39 9.90 -10.83 4.74
CA TYR A 39 9.69 -9.68 3.86
C TYR A 39 10.63 -8.53 4.23
N GLU A 40 11.01 -7.72 3.24
CA GLU A 40 12.03 -6.67 3.40
C GLU A 40 11.45 -5.27 3.66
N ALA A 41 10.17 -5.07 3.34
CA ALA A 41 9.40 -3.85 3.59
C ALA A 41 7.92 -4.19 3.72
N LEU A 42 7.15 -3.33 4.38
CA LEU A 42 5.71 -3.45 4.53
C LEU A 42 5.01 -2.19 4.03
N ALA A 43 3.76 -2.32 3.57
CA ALA A 43 2.90 -1.18 3.27
C ALA A 43 1.58 -1.31 4.03
N THR A 44 1.08 -0.26 4.66
CA THR A 44 -0.24 -0.31 5.30
C THR A 44 -1.35 -0.44 4.24
N THR A 45 -2.57 -0.66 4.67
CA THR A 45 -3.76 -0.68 3.83
C THR A 45 -4.91 0.01 4.53
N SER A 46 -5.41 1.10 3.94
CA SER A 46 -6.57 1.85 4.47
C SER A 46 -7.79 0.94 4.60
N ALA A 47 -8.09 0.14 3.57
CA ALA A 47 -9.21 -0.80 3.56
C ALA A 47 -9.07 -1.88 4.64
N GLY A 48 -7.88 -2.46 4.82
CA GLY A 48 -7.66 -3.47 5.86
C GLY A 48 -7.84 -2.90 7.27
N TYR A 49 -7.37 -1.67 7.49
CA TYR A 49 -7.60 -0.94 8.74
C TYR A 49 -9.09 -0.64 8.94
N ALA A 50 -9.77 -0.06 7.94
CA ALA A 50 -11.21 0.21 8.02
C ALA A 50 -12.01 -1.04 8.41
N PHE A 51 -11.74 -2.17 7.78
CA PHE A 51 -12.43 -3.43 8.10
C PHE A 51 -12.18 -3.90 9.54
N SER A 52 -10.99 -3.67 10.10
CA SER A 52 -10.70 -4.02 11.51
C SER A 52 -11.43 -3.12 12.50
N GLU A 53 -11.71 -1.88 12.12
CA GLU A 53 -12.48 -0.91 12.93
C GLU A 53 -13.99 -1.00 12.70
N GLY A 54 -14.46 -1.86 11.79
CA GLY A 54 -15.88 -1.95 11.43
C GLY A 54 -16.38 -0.78 10.58
N LEU A 55 -15.47 -0.12 9.87
CA LEU A 55 -15.72 1.03 9.00
C LEU A 55 -15.68 0.62 7.52
N HIS A 56 -16.20 1.49 6.64
CA HIS A 56 -15.99 1.37 5.20
C HIS A 56 -14.65 2.02 4.81
N ASP A 57 -14.05 1.52 3.74
CA ASP A 57 -12.88 2.15 3.11
C ASP A 57 -13.33 3.37 2.30
N SER A 58 -13.57 4.46 2.98
CA SER A 58 -14.11 5.69 2.45
C SER A 58 -13.44 6.91 3.10
N PRO A 59 -13.15 7.97 2.35
CA PRO A 59 -12.66 9.23 2.92
C PRO A 59 -13.60 9.88 3.92
N LEU A 60 -14.88 9.46 3.97
CA LEU A 60 -15.85 9.93 4.95
C LEU A 60 -15.69 9.25 6.31
N ASP A 61 -15.26 7.99 6.32
CA ASP A 61 -15.14 7.17 7.54
C ASP A 61 -13.72 7.20 8.11
N LEU A 62 -12.71 7.39 7.26
CA LEU A 62 -11.30 7.37 7.65
C LEU A 62 -10.74 8.79 7.82
N THR A 63 -10.11 9.02 8.96
CA THR A 63 -9.44 10.30 9.24
C THR A 63 -7.92 10.16 9.07
N ARG A 64 -7.23 11.29 8.75
CA ARG A 64 -5.76 11.34 8.74
C ARG A 64 -5.18 10.80 10.05
N GLN A 65 -5.73 11.23 11.17
CA GLN A 65 -5.24 10.81 12.50
C GLN A 65 -5.35 9.29 12.68
N GLY A 66 -6.51 8.69 12.36
CA GLY A 66 -6.71 7.25 12.48
C GLY A 66 -5.74 6.43 11.61
N ILE A 67 -5.54 6.86 10.36
CA ILE A 67 -4.57 6.21 9.44
C ILE A 67 -3.13 6.35 9.98
N LEU A 68 -2.75 7.52 10.51
CA LEU A 68 -1.42 7.74 11.05
C LEU A 68 -1.19 6.99 12.37
N ASP A 69 -2.22 6.85 13.20
CA ASP A 69 -2.13 6.06 14.44
C ASP A 69 -1.96 4.57 14.14
N ASN A 70 -2.74 4.02 13.20
CA ASN A 70 -2.55 2.67 12.71
C ASN A 70 -1.15 2.46 12.10
N ALA A 71 -0.69 3.42 11.28
CA ALA A 71 0.65 3.35 10.69
C ALA A 71 1.75 3.35 11.78
N ARG A 72 1.61 4.17 12.82
CA ARG A 72 2.54 4.23 13.96
C ARG A 72 2.56 2.93 14.74
N GLU A 73 1.41 2.30 14.94
CA GLU A 73 1.30 0.98 15.56
C GLU A 73 2.10 -0.07 14.76
N ILE A 74 1.94 -0.09 13.44
CA ILE A 74 2.66 -0.99 12.52
C ILE A 74 4.17 -0.70 12.52
N VAL A 75 4.57 0.58 12.45
CA VAL A 75 5.99 0.99 12.51
C VAL A 75 6.66 0.52 13.79
N ASN A 76 5.96 0.61 14.92
CA ASN A 76 6.48 0.19 16.22
C ASN A 76 6.54 -1.35 16.38
N ALA A 77 5.82 -2.09 15.54
CA ALA A 77 5.77 -3.54 15.59
C ALA A 77 6.93 -4.23 14.86
N THR A 78 7.74 -3.50 14.07
CA THR A 78 8.78 -4.08 13.21
C THR A 78 9.96 -3.13 13.00
N ASP A 79 11.15 -3.71 12.76
CA ASP A 79 12.32 -2.96 12.31
C ASP A 79 12.35 -2.71 10.80
N LEU A 80 11.42 -3.29 10.04
CA LEU A 80 11.34 -3.10 8.59
C LEU A 80 10.91 -1.65 8.24
N PRO A 81 11.32 -1.15 7.06
CA PRO A 81 10.73 0.07 6.52
C PRO A 81 9.24 -0.16 6.23
N VAL A 82 8.42 0.80 6.65
CA VAL A 82 6.97 0.81 6.43
C VAL A 82 6.61 1.98 5.54
N SER A 83 5.86 1.69 4.47
CA SER A 83 5.16 2.67 3.63
C SER A 83 3.69 2.74 4.06
N ALA A 84 3.02 3.89 3.92
CA ALA A 84 1.60 3.98 4.25
C ALA A 84 0.73 4.25 3.02
N ASP A 85 -0.47 3.69 3.04
CA ASP A 85 -1.58 4.13 2.20
C ASP A 85 -2.20 5.36 2.85
N LEU A 86 -1.93 6.54 2.27
CA LEU A 86 -2.35 7.83 2.79
C LEU A 86 -3.54 8.40 2.00
N GLN A 87 -4.24 7.55 1.27
CA GLN A 87 -5.39 7.93 0.44
C GLN A 87 -5.08 9.18 -0.42
N ASN A 88 -6.02 10.11 -0.49
CA ASN A 88 -5.82 11.37 -1.22
C ASN A 88 -5.05 12.45 -0.43
N GLY A 89 -4.47 12.14 0.72
CA GLY A 89 -3.81 13.13 1.56
C GLY A 89 -4.77 13.91 2.46
N PHE A 90 -6.02 13.47 2.61
CA PHE A 90 -7.04 14.01 3.53
C PHE A 90 -7.37 15.49 3.32
N GLY A 91 -7.50 15.90 2.08
CA GLY A 91 -7.95 17.23 1.66
C GLY A 91 -7.66 17.49 0.19
N ASP A 92 -8.37 18.44 -0.41
CA ASP A 92 -8.28 18.73 -1.84
C ASP A 92 -7.07 19.60 -2.19
N ALA A 93 -6.68 20.50 -1.30
CA ALA A 93 -5.59 21.41 -1.53
C ALA A 93 -4.21 20.71 -1.54
N PRO A 94 -3.23 21.16 -2.37
CA PRO A 94 -1.87 20.63 -2.38
C PRO A 94 -1.20 20.63 -1.00
N GLU A 95 -1.46 21.63 -0.18
CA GLU A 95 -0.93 21.77 1.18
C GLU A 95 -1.41 20.63 2.11
N ALA A 96 -2.61 20.08 1.86
CA ALA A 96 -3.10 18.93 2.62
C ALA A 96 -2.23 17.69 2.38
N CYS A 97 -1.78 17.46 1.14
CA CYS A 97 -0.84 16.39 0.82
C CYS A 97 0.52 16.62 1.48
N ALA A 98 1.06 17.84 1.39
CA ALA A 98 2.31 18.22 2.03
C ALA A 98 2.28 17.97 3.55
N GLU A 99 1.21 18.43 4.21
CA GLU A 99 1.00 18.22 5.65
C GLU A 99 0.87 16.74 6.02
N THR A 100 0.17 15.96 5.19
CA THR A 100 0.03 14.51 5.41
C THR A 100 1.40 13.81 5.32
N ILE A 101 2.24 14.15 4.35
CA ILE A 101 3.60 13.59 4.24
C ILE A 101 4.46 13.99 5.45
N ARG A 102 4.38 15.24 5.91
CA ARG A 102 5.12 15.69 7.10
C ARG A 102 4.74 14.86 8.33
N GLN A 103 3.43 14.70 8.61
CA GLN A 103 2.94 13.91 9.74
C GLN A 103 3.25 12.42 9.58
N ALA A 104 3.23 11.89 8.36
CA ALA A 104 3.61 10.52 8.07
C ALA A 104 5.09 10.23 8.40
N ALA A 105 5.98 11.17 8.06
CA ALA A 105 7.39 11.08 8.43
C ALA A 105 7.58 11.13 9.96
N GLU A 106 6.84 12.01 10.66
CA GLU A 106 6.85 12.10 12.12
C GLU A 106 6.28 10.83 12.80
N ALA A 107 5.38 10.12 12.14
CA ALA A 107 4.89 8.82 12.59
C ALA A 107 5.92 7.69 12.43
N GLY A 108 7.09 7.95 11.83
CA GLY A 108 8.18 6.99 11.66
C GLY A 108 8.13 6.22 10.34
N LEU A 109 7.28 6.61 9.40
CA LEU A 109 7.16 5.97 8.10
C LEU A 109 8.38 6.27 7.20
N ALA A 110 8.79 5.28 6.41
CA ALA A 110 9.84 5.40 5.41
C ALA A 110 9.31 5.86 4.04
N GLY A 111 8.02 5.72 3.82
CA GLY A 111 7.35 6.11 2.58
C GLY A 111 5.84 6.14 2.71
N GLY A 112 5.16 6.55 1.64
CA GLY A 112 3.71 6.55 1.58
C GLY A 112 3.19 6.84 0.18
N SER A 113 1.91 6.58 -0.04
CA SER A 113 1.25 6.87 -1.31
C SER A 113 0.19 7.95 -1.17
N ILE A 114 0.15 8.84 -2.18
CA ILE A 114 -0.94 9.81 -2.39
C ILE A 114 -1.61 9.49 -3.71
N GLU A 115 -2.94 9.45 -3.70
CA GLU A 115 -3.74 9.15 -4.88
C GLU A 115 -4.45 10.40 -5.42
N ASP A 116 -4.79 10.34 -6.71
CA ASP A 116 -5.47 11.40 -7.43
C ASP A 116 -7.00 11.25 -7.43
N SER A 117 -7.56 10.58 -6.42
CA SER A 117 -9.02 10.42 -6.28
C SER A 117 -9.57 11.26 -5.14
N LYS A 118 -10.85 11.62 -5.26
CA LYS A 118 -11.67 12.24 -4.19
C LYS A 118 -12.46 11.19 -3.40
N GLY A 119 -12.41 9.92 -3.85
CA GLY A 119 -13.18 8.82 -3.31
C GLY A 119 -14.59 8.70 -3.90
N GLU A 120 -15.42 9.72 -3.86
CA GLU A 120 -16.83 9.68 -4.26
C GLU A 120 -17.22 10.85 -5.17
N GLY A 121 -18.41 10.75 -5.77
CA GLY A 121 -19.03 11.78 -6.60
C GLY A 121 -18.96 11.50 -8.10
N GLU A 122 -19.57 12.37 -8.91
CA GLU A 122 -19.62 12.24 -10.38
C GLU A 122 -18.24 12.32 -11.04
N ASN A 123 -17.33 13.08 -10.44
CA ASN A 123 -15.96 13.23 -10.89
C ASN A 123 -14.98 12.83 -9.78
N PRO A 124 -14.79 11.52 -9.53
CA PRO A 124 -13.98 11.04 -8.42
C PRO A 124 -12.48 11.29 -8.61
N ILE A 125 -12.01 11.56 -9.82
CA ILE A 125 -10.60 11.82 -10.12
C ILE A 125 -10.36 13.33 -10.19
N TYR A 126 -9.32 13.84 -9.54
CA TYR A 126 -8.92 15.25 -9.61
C TYR A 126 -8.55 15.65 -11.04
N ASP A 127 -8.83 16.91 -11.39
CA ASP A 127 -8.34 17.50 -12.61
C ASP A 127 -6.83 17.33 -12.72
N PHE A 128 -6.34 17.16 -13.95
CA PHE A 128 -4.94 16.83 -14.21
C PHE A 128 -3.97 17.83 -13.55
N GLY A 129 -4.21 19.13 -13.72
CA GLY A 129 -3.35 20.18 -13.15
C GLY A 129 -3.29 20.08 -11.63
N LEU A 130 -4.45 20.05 -10.98
CA LEU A 130 -4.54 19.94 -9.52
C LEU A 130 -3.88 18.64 -9.01
N ALA A 131 -4.07 17.50 -9.68
CA ALA A 131 -3.42 16.24 -9.30
C ALA A 131 -1.89 16.36 -9.32
N VAL A 132 -1.32 17.02 -10.33
CA VAL A 132 0.12 17.27 -10.43
C VAL A 132 0.61 18.21 -9.32
N GLU A 133 -0.10 19.31 -9.06
CA GLU A 133 0.24 20.25 -7.97
C GLU A 133 0.23 19.57 -6.59
N ARG A 134 -0.73 18.67 -6.35
CA ARG A 134 -0.82 17.89 -5.11
C ARG A 134 0.39 16.95 -4.93
N VAL A 135 0.79 16.27 -5.99
CA VAL A 135 2.00 15.43 -5.98
C VAL A 135 3.26 16.27 -5.81
N SER A 136 3.35 17.43 -6.47
CA SER A 136 4.49 18.32 -6.34
C SER A 136 4.69 18.83 -4.91
N ALA A 137 3.60 19.26 -4.24
CA ALA A 137 3.64 19.70 -2.85
C ALA A 137 4.04 18.56 -1.89
N ALA A 138 3.50 17.35 -2.10
CA ALA A 138 3.90 16.18 -1.35
C ALA A 138 5.38 15.81 -1.56
N ALA A 139 5.87 15.88 -2.81
CA ALA A 139 7.25 15.54 -3.17
C ALA A 139 8.28 16.52 -2.58
N GLU A 140 7.95 17.80 -2.47
CA GLU A 140 8.82 18.81 -1.82
C GLU A 140 9.11 18.43 -0.36
N VAL A 141 8.06 18.11 0.40
CA VAL A 141 8.20 17.69 1.80
C VAL A 141 8.87 16.32 1.89
N ALA A 142 8.48 15.35 1.05
CA ALA A 142 9.08 14.02 1.03
C ALA A 142 10.60 14.07 0.84
N ARG A 143 11.07 14.92 -0.09
CA ARG A 143 12.49 15.11 -0.36
C ARG A 143 13.22 15.71 0.84
N SER A 144 12.62 16.69 1.53
CA SER A 144 13.25 17.36 2.68
C SER A 144 13.46 16.42 3.87
N CYS A 145 12.69 15.36 3.98
CA CYS A 145 12.79 14.40 5.08
C CYS A 145 13.21 12.97 4.65
N GLY A 146 13.66 12.77 3.41
CA GLY A 146 14.12 11.47 2.90
C GLY A 146 13.01 10.42 2.69
N PHE A 147 11.75 10.83 2.72
CA PHE A 147 10.57 9.97 2.55
C PHE A 147 10.41 9.49 1.10
N VAL A 148 10.04 8.22 0.89
CA VAL A 148 9.82 7.66 -0.46
C VAL A 148 8.35 7.86 -0.84
N LEU A 149 8.10 8.81 -1.76
CA LEU A 149 6.75 9.14 -2.21
C LEU A 149 6.32 8.26 -3.38
N THR A 150 5.17 7.61 -3.23
CA THR A 150 4.46 6.91 -4.31
C THR A 150 3.27 7.75 -4.76
N ALA A 151 3.16 8.08 -6.04
CA ALA A 151 1.98 8.75 -6.59
C ALA A 151 1.09 7.75 -7.35
N ARG A 152 -0.23 7.80 -7.07
CA ARG A 152 -1.21 6.86 -7.63
C ARG A 152 -2.13 7.56 -8.62
N ALA A 153 -2.37 6.91 -9.76
CA ALA A 153 -3.39 7.29 -10.74
C ALA A 153 -4.55 6.27 -10.70
N GLU A 154 -5.69 6.71 -10.19
CA GLU A 154 -6.82 5.85 -9.81
C GLU A 154 -7.84 5.58 -10.93
N ASN A 155 -7.60 6.05 -12.15
CA ASN A 155 -8.51 5.96 -13.29
C ASN A 155 -9.21 4.60 -13.42
N PHE A 156 -8.44 3.52 -13.38
CA PHE A 156 -8.94 2.16 -13.59
C PHE A 156 -9.90 1.70 -12.49
N LEU A 157 -9.65 2.08 -11.22
CA LEU A 157 -10.52 1.70 -10.10
C LEU A 157 -11.86 2.44 -10.13
N TYR A 158 -11.90 3.61 -10.77
CA TYR A 158 -13.13 4.40 -10.92
C TYR A 158 -13.81 4.25 -12.28
N GLY A 159 -13.57 3.10 -12.96
CA GLY A 159 -14.26 2.77 -14.21
C GLY A 159 -13.85 3.64 -15.40
N ARG A 160 -12.67 4.25 -15.35
CA ARG A 160 -12.08 5.08 -16.42
C ARG A 160 -10.78 4.43 -16.94
N PRO A 161 -10.88 3.29 -17.65
CA PRO A 161 -9.73 2.48 -18.03
C PRO A 161 -8.98 3.03 -19.27
N GLU A 162 -8.80 4.36 -19.33
CA GLU A 162 -8.04 4.98 -20.39
C GLU A 162 -6.54 4.93 -20.09
N LEU A 163 -5.84 3.94 -20.65
CA LEU A 163 -4.43 3.68 -20.39
C LEU A 163 -3.53 4.87 -20.76
N GLU A 164 -3.81 5.54 -21.88
CA GLU A 164 -3.07 6.73 -22.31
C GLU A 164 -3.16 7.88 -21.29
N ASN A 165 -4.37 8.13 -20.77
CA ASN A 165 -4.57 9.15 -19.73
C ASN A 165 -3.83 8.78 -18.44
N THR A 166 -3.89 7.51 -18.05
CA THR A 166 -3.16 6.99 -16.88
C THR A 166 -1.65 7.19 -17.04
N ILE A 167 -1.08 6.80 -18.16
CA ILE A 167 0.36 6.98 -18.45
C ILE A 167 0.74 8.46 -18.44
N ARG A 168 -0.08 9.32 -19.02
CA ARG A 168 0.12 10.78 -18.97
C ARG A 168 0.18 11.30 -17.55
N ARG A 169 -0.71 10.86 -16.66
CA ARG A 169 -0.70 11.21 -15.23
C ARG A 169 0.56 10.71 -14.55
N LEU A 170 0.90 9.44 -14.71
CA LEU A 170 2.07 8.85 -14.08
C LEU A 170 3.38 9.52 -14.52
N ARG A 171 3.51 9.93 -15.78
CA ARG A 171 4.65 10.72 -16.24
C ARG A 171 4.73 12.06 -15.56
N ALA A 172 3.62 12.79 -15.48
CA ALA A 172 3.56 14.08 -14.82
C ALA A 172 3.84 13.97 -13.31
N PHE A 173 3.38 12.90 -12.65
CA PHE A 173 3.68 12.63 -11.25
C PHE A 173 5.17 12.32 -11.03
N ALA A 174 5.79 11.57 -11.95
CA ALA A 174 7.23 11.31 -11.91
C ALA A 174 8.04 12.62 -12.07
N GLU A 175 7.64 13.50 -13.00
CA GLU A 175 8.24 14.81 -13.23
C GLU A 175 8.01 15.76 -12.03
N ALA A 176 6.84 15.67 -11.36
CA ALA A 176 6.54 16.43 -10.16
C ALA A 176 7.36 15.99 -8.93
N GLY A 177 8.06 14.86 -9.02
CA GLY A 177 9.01 14.43 -8.00
C GLY A 177 8.62 13.18 -7.22
N ALA A 178 7.60 12.42 -7.64
CA ALA A 178 7.32 11.11 -7.07
C ALA A 178 8.52 10.16 -7.28
N ASP A 179 8.86 9.38 -6.26
CA ASP A 179 9.92 8.36 -6.32
C ASP A 179 9.44 7.08 -6.99
N VAL A 180 8.17 6.75 -6.84
CA VAL A 180 7.50 5.56 -7.36
C VAL A 180 6.16 5.98 -7.94
N VAL A 181 5.72 5.33 -9.02
CA VAL A 181 4.40 5.55 -9.60
C VAL A 181 3.56 4.28 -9.56
N TYR A 182 2.24 4.44 -9.53
CA TYR A 182 1.34 3.33 -9.32
C TYR A 182 -0.02 3.58 -9.97
N ALA A 183 -0.47 2.62 -10.78
CA ALA A 183 -1.83 2.59 -11.33
C ALA A 183 -2.50 1.28 -10.90
N PRO A 184 -3.30 1.27 -9.83
CA PRO A 184 -4.06 0.08 -9.45
C PRO A 184 -5.14 -0.23 -10.51
N GLY A 185 -5.50 -1.51 -10.62
CA GLY A 185 -6.56 -1.94 -11.54
C GLY A 185 -6.09 -2.36 -12.93
N LEU A 186 -4.79 -2.35 -13.22
CA LEU A 186 -4.25 -2.93 -14.44
C LEU A 186 -4.42 -4.46 -14.42
N THR A 187 -5.10 -5.02 -15.42
CA THR A 187 -5.50 -6.43 -15.47
C THR A 187 -4.80 -7.23 -16.57
N SER A 188 -3.87 -6.64 -17.34
CA SER A 188 -3.10 -7.35 -18.35
C SER A 188 -1.60 -7.05 -18.23
N LEU A 189 -0.76 -8.02 -18.59
CA LEU A 189 0.69 -7.87 -18.61
C LEU A 189 1.14 -6.87 -19.68
N GLU A 190 0.38 -6.74 -20.79
CA GLU A 190 0.63 -5.76 -21.84
C GLU A 190 0.48 -4.34 -21.30
N ALA A 191 -0.61 -4.04 -20.57
CA ALA A 191 -0.84 -2.72 -19.97
C ALA A 191 0.21 -2.41 -18.90
N ILE A 192 0.60 -3.39 -18.07
CA ILE A 192 1.68 -3.23 -17.09
C ILE A 192 3.00 -2.89 -17.79
N ARG A 193 3.35 -3.63 -18.83
CA ARG A 193 4.57 -3.39 -19.63
C ARG A 193 4.56 -2.01 -20.27
N GLU A 194 3.43 -1.61 -20.86
CA GLU A 194 3.27 -0.29 -21.48
C GLU A 194 3.47 0.84 -20.45
N VAL A 195 2.89 0.72 -19.26
CA VAL A 195 3.15 1.66 -18.16
C VAL A 195 4.62 1.67 -17.79
N CYS A 196 5.23 0.50 -17.53
CA CYS A 196 6.63 0.41 -17.10
C CYS A 196 7.62 0.99 -18.11
N THR A 197 7.37 0.81 -19.42
CA THR A 197 8.23 1.36 -20.47
C THR A 197 7.97 2.84 -20.75
N SER A 198 6.84 3.36 -20.31
CA SER A 198 6.41 4.74 -20.56
C SER A 198 6.83 5.74 -19.51
N VAL A 199 7.26 5.28 -18.30
CA VAL A 199 7.62 6.14 -17.17
C VAL A 199 9.08 5.96 -16.80
N SER A 200 9.67 6.99 -16.19
CA SER A 200 11.08 6.99 -15.76
C SER A 200 11.30 6.52 -14.32
N LYS A 201 10.22 6.24 -13.59
CA LYS A 201 10.27 5.85 -12.17
C LYS A 201 9.86 4.40 -11.98
N PRO A 202 10.31 3.77 -10.87
CA PRO A 202 9.83 2.44 -10.48
C PRO A 202 8.31 2.37 -10.45
N VAL A 203 7.75 1.27 -10.97
CA VAL A 203 6.30 1.03 -11.00
C VAL A 203 5.91 0.01 -9.93
N ASN A 204 4.88 0.34 -9.14
CA ASN A 204 4.19 -0.61 -8.27
C ASN A 204 3.02 -1.25 -9.01
N VAL A 205 2.85 -2.56 -8.84
CA VAL A 205 1.70 -3.32 -9.37
C VAL A 205 0.91 -3.89 -8.19
N LEU A 206 -0.43 -3.82 -8.27
CA LEU A 206 -1.32 -4.39 -7.25
C LEU A 206 -1.74 -5.80 -7.65
N MET A 207 -1.54 -6.76 -6.76
CA MET A 207 -1.94 -8.15 -6.95
C MET A 207 -2.79 -8.67 -5.77
N GLY A 208 -3.40 -9.83 -5.95
CA GLY A 208 -4.16 -10.52 -4.90
C GLY A 208 -5.58 -10.00 -4.67
N LEU A 209 -6.03 -8.96 -5.37
CA LEU A 209 -7.43 -8.60 -5.47
C LEU A 209 -8.11 -9.41 -6.59
N THR A 210 -9.41 -9.20 -6.83
CA THR A 210 -10.14 -9.87 -7.92
C THR A 210 -9.59 -9.48 -9.29
N GLY A 211 -9.43 -10.42 -10.19
CA GLY A 211 -8.96 -10.19 -11.57
C GLY A 211 -7.75 -11.04 -11.93
N ALA A 212 -6.72 -10.42 -12.48
CA ALA A 212 -5.53 -11.10 -12.95
C ALA A 212 -4.74 -11.77 -11.82
N THR A 213 -4.20 -12.96 -12.11
CA THR A 213 -3.37 -13.77 -11.21
C THR A 213 -2.01 -14.04 -11.86
N PHE A 214 -1.20 -12.97 -12.00
CA PHE A 214 0.14 -13.10 -12.56
C PHE A 214 1.13 -13.54 -11.48
N THR A 215 2.15 -14.26 -11.90
CA THR A 215 3.29 -14.63 -11.05
C THR A 215 4.23 -13.43 -10.87
N VAL A 216 5.09 -13.50 -9.86
CA VAL A 216 6.13 -12.48 -9.62
C VAL A 216 7.05 -12.33 -10.83
N ASP A 217 7.43 -13.46 -11.46
CA ASP A 217 8.31 -13.48 -12.63
C ASP A 217 7.68 -12.82 -13.87
N GLU A 218 6.39 -13.05 -14.10
CA GLU A 218 5.65 -12.40 -15.20
C GLU A 218 5.57 -10.89 -15.01
N ILE A 219 5.30 -10.45 -13.77
CA ILE A 219 5.24 -9.02 -13.43
C ILE A 219 6.65 -8.38 -13.53
N ALA A 220 7.69 -9.09 -13.10
CA ALA A 220 9.08 -8.65 -13.25
C ALA A 220 9.47 -8.53 -14.73
N ALA A 221 9.10 -9.52 -15.56
CA ALA A 221 9.32 -9.49 -17.00
C ALA A 221 8.54 -8.38 -17.73
N ALA A 222 7.44 -7.91 -17.15
CA ALA A 222 6.71 -6.73 -17.63
C ALA A 222 7.40 -5.40 -17.23
N GLY A 223 8.42 -5.42 -16.37
CA GLY A 223 9.22 -4.25 -15.99
C GLY A 223 8.84 -3.61 -14.66
N ALA A 224 7.91 -4.18 -13.91
CA ALA A 224 7.54 -3.66 -12.60
C ALA A 224 8.66 -3.85 -11.57
N LYS A 225 8.71 -2.97 -10.58
CA LYS A 225 9.73 -2.96 -9.54
C LYS A 225 9.22 -3.42 -8.19
N ARG A 226 7.94 -3.25 -7.92
CA ARG A 226 7.30 -3.52 -6.65
C ARG A 226 5.92 -4.15 -6.85
N ILE A 227 5.58 -5.11 -6.00
CA ILE A 227 4.24 -5.70 -5.93
C ILE A 227 3.66 -5.43 -4.55
N SER A 228 2.52 -4.76 -4.49
CA SER A 228 1.69 -4.64 -3.27
C SER A 228 0.44 -5.49 -3.39
N VAL A 229 -0.20 -5.78 -2.25
CA VAL A 229 -1.38 -6.67 -2.23
C VAL A 229 -2.64 -5.98 -1.66
N GLY A 230 -2.54 -4.71 -1.24
CA GLY A 230 -3.67 -3.97 -0.69
C GLY A 230 -4.39 -4.72 0.43
N ALA A 231 -5.70 -4.69 0.45
CA ALA A 231 -6.51 -5.38 1.46
C ALA A 231 -6.63 -6.90 1.24
N SER A 232 -5.92 -7.52 0.29
CA SER A 232 -6.16 -8.92 -0.06
C SER A 232 -5.90 -9.88 1.11
N LEU A 233 -4.85 -9.66 1.89
CA LEU A 233 -4.54 -10.48 3.06
C LEU A 233 -5.58 -10.33 4.17
N ALA A 234 -6.03 -9.11 4.44
CA ALA A 234 -7.12 -8.86 5.39
C ALA A 234 -8.42 -9.53 4.93
N ARG A 235 -8.76 -9.43 3.64
CA ARG A 235 -9.93 -10.11 3.05
C ARG A 235 -9.81 -11.64 3.11
N ALA A 236 -8.62 -12.20 2.91
CA ALA A 236 -8.37 -13.63 3.04
C ALA A 236 -8.62 -14.11 4.49
N ALA A 237 -8.11 -13.38 5.49
CA ALA A 237 -8.33 -13.65 6.90
C ALA A 237 -9.81 -13.52 7.28
N LEU A 238 -10.49 -12.44 6.88
CA LEU A 238 -11.93 -12.25 7.09
C LEU A 238 -12.76 -13.32 6.40
N GLY A 239 -12.36 -13.75 5.21
CA GLY A 239 -13.03 -14.85 4.50
C GLY A 239 -12.98 -16.16 5.28
N ALA A 240 -11.83 -16.51 5.88
CA ALA A 240 -11.71 -17.69 6.73
C ALA A 240 -12.57 -17.54 8.00
N PHE A 241 -12.53 -16.38 8.65
CA PHE A 241 -13.37 -16.08 9.81
C PHE A 241 -14.87 -16.21 9.53
N VAL A 242 -15.35 -15.64 8.42
CA VAL A 242 -16.77 -15.72 8.04
C VAL A 242 -17.20 -17.18 7.76
N ARG A 243 -16.35 -17.98 7.07
CA ARG A 243 -16.65 -19.41 6.84
C ARG A 243 -16.76 -20.17 8.16
N ALA A 244 -15.83 -19.98 9.08
CA ALA A 244 -15.86 -20.60 10.39
C ALA A 244 -17.11 -20.19 11.20
N ALA A 245 -17.45 -18.92 11.23
CA ALA A 245 -18.61 -18.40 11.93
C ALA A 245 -19.94 -18.94 11.36
N ARG A 246 -20.04 -19.07 10.03
CA ARG A 246 -21.19 -19.68 9.37
C ARG A 246 -21.33 -21.17 9.69
N GLU A 247 -20.22 -21.91 9.66
CA GLU A 247 -20.22 -23.33 10.02
C GLU A 247 -20.79 -23.55 11.44
N MET A 248 -20.31 -22.78 12.41
CA MET A 248 -20.81 -22.85 13.79
C MET A 248 -22.31 -22.55 13.87
N LYS A 249 -22.77 -21.50 13.19
CA LYS A 249 -24.15 -21.04 13.26
C LYS A 249 -25.13 -21.96 12.51
N GLU A 250 -24.75 -22.44 11.33
CA GLU A 250 -25.65 -23.14 10.42
C GLU A 250 -25.62 -24.64 10.59
N LYS A 251 -24.45 -25.22 10.98
CA LYS A 251 -24.25 -26.66 11.09
C LYS A 251 -24.05 -27.15 12.53
N GLY A 252 -23.70 -26.27 13.45
CA GLY A 252 -23.35 -26.63 14.83
C GLY A 252 -22.06 -27.48 14.92
N THR A 253 -21.16 -27.33 13.94
CA THR A 253 -19.87 -28.04 13.88
C THR A 253 -18.68 -27.09 14.02
N PHE A 254 -17.49 -27.62 14.30
CA PHE A 254 -16.26 -26.87 14.56
C PHE A 254 -15.10 -27.44 13.73
N THR A 255 -15.38 -27.95 12.52
CA THR A 255 -14.38 -28.60 11.69
C THR A 255 -13.33 -27.64 11.15
N TYR A 256 -13.65 -26.35 11.08
CA TYR A 256 -12.70 -25.28 10.71
C TYR A 256 -11.45 -25.25 11.59
N ALA A 257 -11.55 -25.78 12.85
CA ALA A 257 -10.40 -25.83 13.77
C ALA A 257 -9.26 -26.73 13.25
N GLN A 258 -9.53 -27.63 12.30
CA GLN A 258 -8.49 -28.48 11.69
C GLN A 258 -7.59 -27.70 10.72
N GLU A 259 -8.08 -26.59 10.17
CA GLU A 259 -7.33 -25.71 9.26
C GLU A 259 -6.76 -24.48 10.01
N ALA A 260 -7.11 -24.31 11.28
CA ALA A 260 -6.67 -23.16 12.05
C ALA A 260 -5.21 -23.31 12.47
N ILE A 261 -4.45 -22.20 12.34
CA ILE A 261 -3.09 -22.12 12.85
C ILE A 261 -3.07 -22.33 14.37
N SER A 262 -2.12 -23.10 14.88
CA SER A 262 -2.02 -23.37 16.32
C SER A 262 -1.62 -22.13 17.13
N GLY A 263 -2.04 -22.03 18.39
CA GLY A 263 -1.64 -20.94 19.27
C GLY A 263 -0.12 -20.86 19.49
N ALA A 264 0.57 -22.00 19.49
CA ALA A 264 2.02 -22.06 19.58
C ALA A 264 2.70 -21.46 18.34
N GLU A 265 2.17 -21.75 17.17
CA GLU A 265 2.68 -21.20 15.90
C GLU A 265 2.43 -19.69 15.78
N VAL A 266 1.24 -19.23 16.16
CA VAL A 266 0.96 -17.77 16.26
C VAL A 266 1.95 -17.11 17.21
N SER A 267 2.18 -17.69 18.40
CA SER A 267 3.13 -17.17 19.38
C SER A 267 4.56 -17.10 18.84
N ALA A 268 4.95 -18.09 18.02
CA ALA A 268 6.27 -18.10 17.39
C ALA A 268 6.44 -16.94 16.38
N TYR A 269 5.44 -16.65 15.56
CA TYR A 269 5.45 -15.50 14.66
C TYR A 269 5.48 -14.15 15.39
N LEU A 270 4.80 -14.05 16.53
CA LEU A 270 4.72 -12.81 17.33
C LEU A 270 5.94 -12.61 18.24
N ALA A 271 6.74 -13.63 18.48
CA ALA A 271 7.97 -13.50 19.24
C ALA A 271 8.92 -12.53 18.53
N SER A 272 9.44 -11.53 19.25
CA SER A 272 10.41 -10.57 18.72
C SER A 272 11.58 -11.31 18.12
N GLN A 273 11.73 -11.27 16.81
CA GLN A 273 12.97 -11.69 16.17
C GLN A 273 14.03 -10.62 16.46
N LYS A 274 14.83 -10.85 17.52
CA LYS A 274 16.15 -10.22 17.55
C LYS A 274 16.87 -10.73 16.31
N ARG A 275 17.10 -9.88 15.30
CA ARG A 275 18.07 -10.19 14.25
C ARG A 275 19.37 -10.56 14.99
N LEU A 276 19.79 -11.81 14.84
CA LEU A 276 21.18 -12.17 15.09
C LEU A 276 22.01 -11.34 14.11
N VAL A 277 22.70 -10.34 14.64
CA VAL A 277 23.68 -9.50 13.95
C VAL A 277 24.89 -10.37 13.59
#